data_7c36d6fa85b827eacb5ad628771c9dbb
#
_entry.id   7c36d6fa85b827eacb5ad628771c9dbb
#
_cell.length_a   1.000
_cell.length_b   1.000
_cell.length_c   1.000
_cell.angle_alpha   90.00
_cell.angle_beta   90.00
_cell.angle_gamma   90.00
#
_symmetry.space_group_name_H-M   'P 1'
#
loop_
_entity.id
_entity.type
_entity.pdbx_description
1 polymer ?
#
loop_
_entity_poly.entity_id
_entity_poly.type
_entity_poly.pdbx_seq_one_letter_code
_entity_poly.pdbx_strand_id
1 'polypeptide(L)'
;MKLLVMFKLRNVTIEDIKDIILINEDAIPAVNSVSYEEFLNFYEKKTYFKFAINSDKNICGFLLVLPSGLDYQSLNYKWFTERYGDFAYIDRIAISSKYRGLGIGKSLYLDLERSLDEYNMIACEVNIEPPNPISKSFHESLNYKNVGVQFTENNTKKVSWMVKNI
;
A
#
# COMPACT_ATOMS: atom_id res chain seq x y z
N MET A 1 -2.38 29.39 10.72
CA MET A 1 -2.53 28.28 11.67
C MET A 1 -2.97 27.05 10.86
N LYS A 2 -2.07 26.07 10.63
CA LYS A 2 -2.47 24.80 10.01
C LYS A 2 -3.36 24.07 11.02
N LEU A 3 -4.63 23.87 10.70
CA LEU A 3 -5.47 22.95 11.46
C LEU A 3 -4.77 21.60 11.45
N LEU A 4 -4.38 21.13 12.62
CA LEU A 4 -3.85 19.78 12.79
C LEU A 4 -5.03 18.82 12.54
N VAL A 5 -5.10 18.24 11.35
CA VAL A 5 -6.11 17.23 11.06
C VAL A 5 -5.77 16.01 11.91
N MET A 6 -6.52 15.84 12.99
CA MET A 6 -6.39 14.64 13.82
C MET A 6 -7.07 13.48 13.09
N PHE A 7 -6.34 12.40 12.91
CA PHE A 7 -6.88 11.14 12.35
C PHE A 7 -6.52 9.96 13.25
N LYS A 8 -7.33 8.92 13.16
CA LYS A 8 -7.12 7.64 13.85
C LYS A 8 -7.01 6.52 12.82
N LEU A 9 -6.19 5.50 13.12
CA LEU A 9 -6.10 4.29 12.32
C LEU A 9 -7.11 3.25 12.83
N ARG A 10 -7.83 2.61 11.92
CA ARG A 10 -8.80 1.56 12.22
C ARG A 10 -8.65 0.40 11.25
N ASN A 11 -8.92 -0.81 11.74
CA ASN A 11 -9.06 -1.96 10.88
C ASN A 11 -10.24 -1.78 9.92
N VAL A 12 -10.03 -2.17 8.67
CA VAL A 12 -11.10 -2.23 7.67
C VAL A 12 -12.06 -3.35 8.03
N THR A 13 -13.34 -3.08 7.94
CA THR A 13 -14.41 -4.09 7.99
C THR A 13 -15.06 -4.27 6.62
N ILE A 14 -15.91 -5.28 6.45
CA ILE A 14 -16.59 -5.52 5.18
C ILE A 14 -17.46 -4.32 4.78
N GLU A 15 -18.07 -3.66 5.75
CA GLU A 15 -18.92 -2.49 5.54
C GLU A 15 -18.15 -1.29 4.99
N ASP A 16 -16.85 -1.21 5.28
CA ASP A 16 -15.99 -0.10 4.82
C ASP A 16 -15.57 -0.26 3.35
N ILE A 17 -15.68 -1.44 2.75
CA ILE A 17 -15.12 -1.75 1.42
C ILE A 17 -15.62 -0.79 0.33
N LYS A 18 -16.88 -0.38 0.36
CA LYS A 18 -17.42 0.58 -0.62
C LYS A 18 -16.73 1.94 -0.56
N ASP A 19 -16.46 2.42 0.64
CA ASP A 19 -15.75 3.70 0.84
C ASP A 19 -14.25 3.56 0.50
N ILE A 20 -13.65 2.42 0.78
CA ILE A 20 -12.28 2.08 0.38
C ILE A 20 -12.14 2.13 -1.15
N ILE A 21 -13.11 1.59 -1.89
CA ILE A 21 -13.12 1.65 -3.36
C ILE A 21 -13.08 3.10 -3.86
N LEU A 22 -13.87 3.99 -3.27
CA LEU A 22 -13.86 5.41 -3.66
C LEU A 22 -12.48 6.05 -3.46
N ILE A 23 -11.78 5.73 -2.38
CA ILE A 23 -10.41 6.21 -2.14
C ILE A 23 -9.44 5.60 -3.14
N ASN A 24 -9.60 4.33 -3.49
CA ASN A 24 -8.79 3.67 -4.51
C ASN A 24 -8.94 4.33 -5.88
N GLU A 25 -10.17 4.60 -6.31
CA GLU A 25 -10.45 5.25 -7.59
C GLU A 25 -9.88 6.70 -7.65
N ASP A 26 -9.92 7.44 -6.54
CA ASP A 26 -9.30 8.78 -6.44
C ASP A 26 -7.76 8.75 -6.58
N ALA A 27 -7.14 7.61 -6.35
CA ALA A 27 -5.69 7.42 -6.43
C ALA A 27 -5.18 6.90 -7.79
N ILE A 28 -6.05 6.60 -8.74
CA ILE A 28 -5.66 6.23 -10.11
C ILE A 28 -4.93 7.42 -10.78
N PRO A 29 -3.82 7.23 -11.52
CA PRO A 29 -3.22 5.96 -11.98
C PRO A 29 -2.13 5.38 -11.07
N ALA A 30 -1.89 5.93 -9.88
CA ALA A 30 -0.87 5.40 -8.97
C ALA A 30 -1.19 3.97 -8.51
N VAL A 31 -2.47 3.63 -8.40
CA VAL A 31 -2.99 2.27 -8.24
C VAL A 31 -3.95 1.97 -9.41
N ASN A 32 -4.22 0.69 -9.65
CA ASN A 32 -5.25 0.27 -10.61
C ASN A 32 -6.63 0.20 -9.94
N SER A 33 -7.67 0.26 -10.77
CA SER A 33 -9.04 -0.03 -10.34
C SER A 33 -9.18 -1.49 -9.90
N VAL A 34 -9.98 -1.72 -8.86
CA VAL A 34 -10.23 -3.04 -8.27
C VAL A 34 -11.72 -3.18 -7.99
N SER A 35 -12.31 -4.30 -8.38
CA SER A 35 -13.71 -4.59 -8.14
C SER A 35 -14.01 -4.83 -6.65
N TYR A 36 -15.30 -4.78 -6.31
CA TYR A 36 -15.76 -5.08 -4.96
C TYR A 36 -15.40 -6.51 -4.53
N GLU A 37 -15.58 -7.48 -5.44
CA GLU A 37 -15.27 -8.89 -5.21
C GLU A 37 -13.77 -9.11 -4.97
N GLU A 38 -12.92 -8.41 -5.72
CA GLU A 38 -11.48 -8.47 -5.52
C GLU A 38 -11.06 -7.86 -4.17
N PHE A 39 -11.68 -6.75 -3.76
CA PHE A 39 -11.44 -6.19 -2.42
C PHE A 39 -11.92 -7.12 -1.30
N LEU A 40 -13.05 -7.82 -1.48
CA LEU A 40 -13.47 -8.85 -0.53
C LEU A 40 -12.45 -9.99 -0.43
N ASN A 41 -11.93 -10.44 -1.58
CA ASN A 41 -10.87 -11.47 -1.61
C ASN A 41 -9.60 -10.99 -0.90
N PHE A 42 -9.19 -9.74 -1.11
CA PHE A 42 -8.07 -9.16 -0.36
C PHE A 42 -8.37 -9.07 1.15
N TYR A 43 -9.59 -8.67 1.50
CA TYR A 43 -10.02 -8.60 2.88
C TYR A 43 -9.92 -9.95 3.60
N GLU A 44 -10.29 -11.05 2.95
CA GLU A 44 -10.17 -12.40 3.49
C GLU A 44 -8.72 -12.87 3.66
N LYS A 45 -7.83 -12.48 2.73
CA LYS A 45 -6.43 -12.94 2.66
C LYS A 45 -5.41 -12.01 3.32
N LYS A 46 -5.83 -10.81 3.73
CA LYS A 46 -4.94 -9.78 4.26
C LYS A 46 -4.13 -10.25 5.47
N THR A 47 -2.91 -9.74 5.58
CA THR A 47 -2.17 -9.73 6.84
C THR A 47 -2.35 -8.39 7.58
N TYR A 48 -2.57 -7.32 6.82
CA TYR A 48 -2.85 -5.99 7.38
C TYR A 48 -3.78 -5.22 6.43
N PHE A 49 -4.86 -4.64 6.97
CA PHE A 49 -5.74 -3.78 6.20
C PHE A 49 -6.37 -2.73 7.12
N LYS A 50 -5.80 -1.52 7.10
CA LYS A 50 -6.28 -0.41 7.91
C LYS A 50 -6.50 0.85 7.09
N PHE A 51 -7.34 1.72 7.59
CA PHE A 51 -7.57 3.05 7.06
C PHE A 51 -7.40 4.13 8.12
N ALA A 52 -7.09 5.34 7.68
CA ALA A 52 -7.10 6.54 8.49
C ALA A 52 -8.46 7.24 8.38
N ILE A 53 -9.04 7.60 9.50
CA ILE A 53 -10.31 8.32 9.59
C ILE A 53 -10.13 9.61 10.40
N ASN A 54 -10.69 10.72 9.92
CA ASN A 54 -10.63 12.01 10.61
C ASN A 54 -11.77 12.17 11.62
N SER A 55 -11.80 13.31 12.32
CA SER A 55 -12.85 13.67 13.30
C SER A 55 -14.26 13.70 12.70
N ASP A 56 -14.38 14.03 11.41
CA ASP A 56 -15.65 14.12 10.68
C ASP A 56 -16.11 12.76 10.11
N LYS A 57 -15.43 11.69 10.50
CA LYS A 57 -15.67 10.31 10.05
C LYS A 57 -15.43 10.06 8.55
N ASN A 58 -14.63 10.90 7.90
CA ASN A 58 -14.20 10.67 6.52
C ASN A 58 -12.98 9.77 6.48
N ILE A 59 -12.99 8.77 5.60
CA ILE A 59 -11.81 7.95 5.30
C ILE A 59 -10.83 8.80 4.49
N CYS A 60 -9.60 8.92 4.99
CA CYS A 60 -8.57 9.77 4.42
C CYS A 60 -7.57 9.00 3.54
N GLY A 61 -7.47 7.70 3.75
CA GLY A 61 -6.56 6.81 3.04
C GLY A 61 -6.51 5.44 3.69
N PHE A 62 -5.93 4.47 3.00
CA PHE A 62 -5.79 3.10 3.48
C PHE A 62 -4.48 2.45 3.03
N LEU A 63 -4.12 1.37 3.72
CA LEU A 63 -2.99 0.51 3.41
C LEU A 63 -3.44 -0.95 3.45
N LEU A 64 -3.20 -1.67 2.36
CA LEU A 64 -3.48 -3.10 2.20
C LEU A 64 -2.18 -3.87 2.06
N VAL A 65 -1.99 -4.89 2.89
CA VAL A 65 -0.82 -5.75 2.89
C VAL A 65 -1.24 -7.22 2.87
N LEU A 66 -0.64 -7.98 1.98
CA LEU A 66 -0.90 -9.40 1.77
C LEU A 66 0.26 -10.24 2.32
N PRO A 67 0.00 -11.46 2.84
CA PRO A 67 1.06 -12.38 3.22
C PRO A 67 1.79 -12.94 2.00
N SER A 68 3.01 -13.43 2.18
CA SER A 68 3.66 -14.33 1.21
C SER A 68 2.89 -15.66 1.08
N GLY A 69 3.15 -16.40 0.00
CA GLY A 69 2.59 -17.72 -0.20
C GLY A 69 1.19 -17.79 -0.80
N LEU A 70 0.62 -16.66 -1.25
CA LEU A 70 -0.65 -16.64 -1.97
C LEU A 70 -0.47 -16.98 -3.46
N ASP A 71 -1.52 -17.58 -4.05
CA ASP A 71 -1.68 -17.63 -5.51
C ASP A 71 -2.22 -16.29 -6.02
N TYR A 72 -1.36 -15.28 -6.03
CA TYR A 72 -1.68 -13.93 -6.47
C TYR A 72 -0.99 -13.64 -7.81
N GLN A 73 -1.78 -13.21 -8.82
CA GLN A 73 -1.33 -13.11 -10.20
C GLN A 73 -0.57 -11.82 -10.54
N SER A 74 -0.27 -10.97 -9.55
CA SER A 74 0.60 -9.80 -9.74
C SER A 74 2.02 -10.22 -10.15
N LEU A 75 2.55 -9.65 -11.23
CA LEU A 75 3.94 -9.88 -11.65
C LEU A 75 4.95 -9.45 -10.58
N ASN A 76 4.67 -8.36 -9.88
CA ASN A 76 5.51 -7.86 -8.80
C ASN A 76 5.51 -8.83 -7.62
N TYR A 77 4.34 -9.30 -7.20
CA TYR A 77 4.22 -10.28 -6.13
C TYR A 77 4.97 -11.59 -6.44
N LYS A 78 4.81 -12.10 -7.67
CA LYS A 78 5.51 -13.30 -8.15
C LYS A 78 7.03 -13.12 -8.12
N TRP A 79 7.53 -11.95 -8.51
CA TRP A 79 8.96 -11.66 -8.46
C TRP A 79 9.53 -11.81 -7.04
N PHE A 80 8.82 -11.29 -6.03
CA PHE A 80 9.21 -11.46 -4.62
C PHE A 80 9.11 -12.91 -4.17
N THR A 81 8.04 -13.61 -4.55
CA THR A 81 7.84 -15.04 -4.22
C THR A 81 8.98 -15.92 -4.72
N GLU A 82 9.52 -15.63 -5.91
CA GLU A 82 10.64 -16.40 -6.49
C GLU A 82 11.97 -16.17 -5.77
N ARG A 83 12.14 -15.08 -5.03
CA ARG A 83 13.40 -14.63 -4.44
C ARG A 83 13.44 -14.66 -2.93
N TYR A 84 12.30 -14.50 -2.30
CA TYR A 84 12.18 -14.41 -0.84
C TYR A 84 11.17 -15.44 -0.32
N GLY A 85 11.52 -16.11 0.78
CA GLY A 85 10.64 -17.14 1.35
C GLY A 85 9.46 -16.56 2.11
N ASP A 86 9.71 -15.53 2.92
CA ASP A 86 8.68 -14.93 3.78
C ASP A 86 8.78 -13.41 3.78
N PHE A 87 7.67 -12.77 3.46
CA PHE A 87 7.57 -11.30 3.39
C PHE A 87 6.11 -10.85 3.54
N ALA A 88 5.91 -9.65 4.08
CA ALA A 88 4.64 -8.94 4.02
C ALA A 88 4.66 -8.02 2.79
N TYR A 89 3.73 -8.22 1.88
CA TYR A 89 3.67 -7.49 0.62
C TYR A 89 2.66 -6.35 0.66
N ILE A 90 3.14 -5.12 0.56
CA ILE A 90 2.26 -3.96 0.39
C ILE A 90 1.69 -4.00 -1.02
N ASP A 91 0.43 -4.39 -1.15
CA ASP A 91 -0.27 -4.40 -2.42
C ASP A 91 -0.58 -2.99 -2.90
N ARG A 92 -1.12 -2.17 -1.99
CA ARG A 92 -1.41 -0.76 -2.28
C ARG A 92 -1.51 0.11 -1.05
N ILE A 93 -1.15 1.37 -1.24
CA ILE A 93 -1.48 2.49 -0.39
C ILE A 93 -2.21 3.54 -1.24
N ALA A 94 -3.30 4.06 -0.75
CA ALA A 94 -4.02 5.15 -1.39
C ALA A 94 -4.42 6.20 -0.35
N ILE A 95 -4.03 7.45 -0.62
CA ILE A 95 -4.41 8.61 0.20
C ILE A 95 -5.29 9.51 -0.65
N SER A 96 -6.48 9.84 -0.14
CA SER A 96 -7.37 10.79 -0.80
C SER A 96 -6.64 12.10 -1.13
N SER A 97 -6.88 12.61 -2.32
CA SER A 97 -6.27 13.86 -2.81
C SER A 97 -6.44 15.02 -1.83
N LYS A 98 -7.56 15.05 -1.09
CA LYS A 98 -7.86 16.08 -0.07
C LYS A 98 -6.95 16.04 1.15
N TYR A 99 -6.35 14.89 1.44
CA TYR A 99 -5.62 14.63 2.70
C TYR A 99 -4.14 14.28 2.48
N ARG A 100 -3.62 14.47 1.28
CA ARG A 100 -2.19 14.26 0.99
C ARG A 100 -1.31 15.27 1.72
N GLY A 101 -0.08 14.86 2.03
CA GLY A 101 0.90 15.72 2.70
C GLY A 101 0.65 15.93 4.21
N LEU A 102 -0.29 15.19 4.82
CA LEU A 102 -0.62 15.29 6.25
C LEU A 102 0.01 14.19 7.12
N GLY A 103 0.91 13.38 6.55
CA GLY A 103 1.61 12.33 7.29
C GLY A 103 0.81 11.03 7.45
N ILE A 104 -0.36 10.88 6.80
CA ILE A 104 -1.22 9.69 6.91
C ILE A 104 -0.48 8.43 6.41
N GLY A 105 0.15 8.52 5.24
CA GLY A 105 0.93 7.41 4.68
C GLY A 105 2.03 6.95 5.63
N LYS A 106 2.79 7.88 6.18
CA LYS A 106 3.83 7.58 7.17
C LYS A 106 3.28 6.89 8.43
N SER A 107 2.14 7.37 8.92
CA SER A 107 1.49 6.78 10.10
C SER A 107 1.02 5.34 9.83
N LEU A 108 0.44 5.07 8.65
CA LEU A 108 0.05 3.72 8.24
C LEU A 108 1.25 2.77 8.13
N TYR A 109 2.36 3.22 7.55
CA TYR A 109 3.59 2.41 7.45
C TYR A 109 4.21 2.11 8.80
N LEU A 110 4.29 3.09 9.69
CA LEU A 110 4.83 2.89 11.05
C LEU A 110 3.94 1.96 11.89
N ASP A 111 2.62 2.05 11.74
CA ASP A 111 1.68 1.13 12.39
C ASP A 111 1.81 -0.29 11.82
N LEU A 112 1.95 -0.42 10.51
CA LEU A 112 2.24 -1.71 9.86
C LEU A 112 3.49 -2.36 10.45
N GLU A 113 4.60 -1.64 10.47
CA GLU A 113 5.88 -2.17 10.98
C GLU A 113 5.80 -2.66 12.42
N ARG A 114 5.02 -1.98 13.27
CA ARG A 114 4.80 -2.37 14.66
C ARG A 114 3.88 -3.58 14.84
N SER A 115 3.06 -3.87 13.85
CA SER A 115 2.05 -4.94 13.92
C SER A 115 2.49 -6.24 13.23
N LEU A 116 3.67 -6.27 12.59
CA LEU A 116 4.19 -7.42 11.85
C LEU A 116 5.17 -8.25 12.71
N ASP A 117 4.68 -8.88 13.77
CA ASP A 117 5.54 -9.69 14.67
C ASP A 117 6.06 -10.99 14.02
N GLU A 118 5.39 -11.48 12.99
CA GLU A 118 5.71 -12.76 12.32
C GLU A 118 6.58 -12.59 11.06
N TYR A 119 6.86 -11.35 10.64
CA TYR A 119 7.60 -11.06 9.41
C TYR A 119 8.91 -10.33 9.69
N ASN A 120 9.94 -10.67 8.93
CA ASN A 120 11.24 -9.99 8.98
C ASN A 120 11.47 -9.02 7.81
N MET A 121 10.53 -8.97 6.87
CA MET A 121 10.67 -8.18 5.66
C MET A 121 9.31 -7.66 5.18
N ILE A 122 9.32 -6.40 4.73
CA ILE A 122 8.23 -5.79 3.96
C ILE A 122 8.72 -5.59 2.53
N ALA A 123 7.88 -5.94 1.55
CA ALA A 123 8.14 -5.79 0.12
C ALA A 123 7.08 -4.91 -0.54
N CYS A 124 7.49 -4.11 -1.50
CA CYS A 124 6.58 -3.29 -2.31
C CYS A 124 7.19 -2.92 -3.65
N GLU A 125 6.41 -2.31 -4.54
CA GLU A 125 6.91 -1.67 -5.75
C GLU A 125 6.52 -0.20 -5.81
N VAL A 126 7.35 0.58 -6.49
CA VAL A 126 7.14 2.00 -6.78
C VAL A 126 7.31 2.23 -8.27
N ASN A 127 6.37 2.93 -8.90
CA ASN A 127 6.48 3.31 -10.29
C ASN A 127 7.62 4.31 -10.50
N ILE A 128 8.50 4.03 -11.46
CA ILE A 128 9.56 4.94 -11.89
C ILE A 128 9.37 5.43 -13.33
N GLU A 129 8.55 4.71 -14.12
CA GLU A 129 8.07 5.14 -15.44
C GLU A 129 6.58 4.74 -15.56
N PRO A 130 5.65 5.68 -15.69
CA PRO A 130 5.83 7.13 -15.51
C PRO A 130 6.36 7.47 -14.11
N PRO A 131 7.16 8.55 -13.97
CA PRO A 131 7.85 8.84 -12.71
C PRO A 131 6.88 9.19 -11.59
N ASN A 132 7.16 8.64 -10.40
CA ASN A 132 6.47 8.99 -9.16
C ASN A 132 7.52 9.35 -8.09
N PRO A 133 8.16 10.54 -8.21
CA PRO A 133 9.25 10.94 -7.33
C PRO A 133 8.82 11.12 -5.88
N ILE A 134 7.59 11.49 -5.63
CA ILE A 134 7.03 11.65 -4.28
C ILE A 134 6.96 10.29 -3.59
N SER A 135 6.45 9.26 -4.26
CA SER A 135 6.38 7.90 -3.71
C SER A 135 7.77 7.32 -3.51
N LYS A 136 8.69 7.51 -4.45
CA LYS A 136 10.08 7.04 -4.33
C LYS A 136 10.75 7.66 -3.10
N SER A 137 10.73 8.98 -2.97
CA SER A 137 11.32 9.70 -1.83
C SER A 137 10.66 9.31 -0.51
N PHE A 138 9.36 9.09 -0.49
CA PHE A 138 8.62 8.61 0.67
C PHE A 138 9.16 7.26 1.16
N HIS A 139 9.28 6.27 0.27
CA HIS A 139 9.79 4.95 0.63
C HIS A 139 11.26 4.98 1.05
N GLU A 140 12.10 5.72 0.34
CA GLU A 140 13.51 5.90 0.71
C GLU A 140 13.67 6.55 2.09
N SER A 141 12.82 7.53 2.43
CA SER A 141 12.81 8.18 3.75
C SER A 141 12.44 7.24 4.89
N LEU A 142 11.72 6.15 4.61
CA LEU A 142 11.36 5.09 5.54
C LEU A 142 12.34 3.91 5.51
N ASN A 143 13.50 4.07 4.86
CA ASN A 143 14.56 3.07 4.73
C ASN A 143 14.19 1.84 3.88
N TYR A 144 13.26 1.98 2.93
CA TYR A 144 13.08 0.98 1.88
C TYR A 144 14.23 1.08 0.89
N LYS A 145 14.73 -0.07 0.45
CA LYS A 145 15.86 -0.18 -0.47
C LYS A 145 15.45 -0.82 -1.78
N ASN A 146 15.93 -0.26 -2.89
CA ASN A 146 15.76 -0.87 -4.21
C ASN A 146 16.51 -2.20 -4.28
N VAL A 147 15.86 -3.24 -4.78
CA VAL A 147 16.42 -4.58 -5.01
C VAL A 147 16.30 -5.03 -6.47
N GLY A 148 15.75 -4.21 -7.33
CA GLY A 148 15.62 -4.47 -8.75
C GLY A 148 14.63 -3.54 -9.43
N VAL A 149 14.61 -3.59 -10.75
CA VAL A 149 13.67 -2.85 -11.60
C VAL A 149 13.17 -3.73 -12.72
N GLN A 150 11.94 -3.52 -13.16
CA GLN A 150 11.38 -4.23 -14.32
C GLN A 150 10.34 -3.40 -15.04
N PHE A 151 10.25 -3.60 -16.35
CA PHE A 151 9.10 -3.19 -17.14
C PHE A 151 7.93 -4.14 -16.91
N THR A 152 6.74 -3.58 -16.74
CA THR A 152 5.46 -4.28 -16.61
C THR A 152 4.44 -3.73 -17.60
N GLU A 153 3.27 -4.36 -17.70
CA GLU A 153 2.16 -3.91 -18.56
C GLU A 153 2.61 -3.64 -20.01
N ASN A 154 3.20 -4.65 -20.67
CA ASN A 154 3.71 -4.55 -22.05
C ASN A 154 4.73 -3.40 -22.25
N ASN A 155 5.63 -3.20 -21.30
CA ASN A 155 6.63 -2.14 -21.27
C ASN A 155 6.07 -0.71 -21.13
N THR A 156 4.82 -0.55 -20.70
CA THR A 156 4.22 0.77 -20.46
C THR A 156 4.56 1.34 -19.09
N LYS A 157 4.90 0.46 -18.14
CA LYS A 157 5.34 0.85 -16.79
C LYS A 157 6.68 0.23 -16.47
N LYS A 158 7.49 0.97 -15.73
CA LYS A 158 8.70 0.48 -15.08
C LYS A 158 8.57 0.68 -13.58
N VAL A 159 8.87 -0.36 -12.82
CA VAL A 159 8.76 -0.35 -11.37
C VAL A 159 10.13 -0.57 -10.72
N SER A 160 10.32 0.03 -9.56
CA SER A 160 11.38 -0.28 -8.62
C SER A 160 10.82 -1.24 -7.58
N TRP A 161 11.41 -2.41 -7.44
CA TRP A 161 11.12 -3.31 -6.33
C TRP A 161 11.91 -2.89 -5.11
N MET A 162 11.20 -2.73 -4.00
CA MET A 162 11.77 -2.22 -2.77
C MET A 162 11.48 -3.16 -1.60
N VAL A 163 12.43 -3.28 -0.69
CA VAL A 163 12.28 -4.05 0.55
C VAL A 163 12.76 -3.26 1.75
N LYS A 164 12.21 -3.59 2.89
CA LYS A 164 12.69 -3.16 4.20
C LYS A 164 12.75 -4.36 5.14
N ASN A 165 13.91 -4.60 5.74
CA ASN A 165 14.05 -5.55 6.85
C ASN A 165 13.54 -4.88 8.13
N ILE A 166 12.75 -5.60 8.89
CA ILE A 166 12.14 -5.12 10.13
C ILE A 166 12.48 -6.03 11.32
#